data_9faf9489d35278446709c8a59bf1a4ab
#
_entry.id   9faf9489d35278446709c8a59bf1a4ab
#
_cell.length_a   1.000
_cell.length_b   1.000
_cell.length_c   1.000
_cell.angle_alpha   90.00
_cell.angle_beta   90.00
_cell.angle_gamma   90.00
#
_symmetry.space_group_name_H-M   'P 1'
#
loop_
_entity.id
_entity.type
_entity.pdbx_description
1 polymer ?
#
loop_
_entity_poly.entity_id
_entity_poly.type
_entity_poly.pdbx_seq_one_letter_code
_entity_poly.pdbx_strand_id
1 'polypeptide(L)'
;MFISPHAPTHYLGVTMEWSMSVDQPTLRSFFGHIPSGVLAVGAVVDSQPVGMAVSSFTNVSLDPPLITISIRNESETWPLLRQARSIGGSILAEQHTSVGTKLSKGLVHQRLSDVAFTASDNDAIFIENAAAWFEGVSVAEIPAGDHSLVLVQVQRLATNADSMPLIFHKSKFAGIRHD
;
A
#
# COMPACT_ATOMS: atom_id res chain seq x y z
N MET A 1 -23.07 -27.99 27.97
CA MET A 1 -23.55 -26.58 28.07
C MET A 1 -23.25 -25.92 26.75
N PHE A 2 -24.25 -25.86 25.84
CA PHE A 2 -24.09 -25.22 24.55
C PHE A 2 -24.15 -23.70 24.75
N ILE A 3 -23.04 -23.02 24.55
CA ILE A 3 -22.98 -21.54 24.50
C ILE A 3 -23.73 -21.13 23.24
N SER A 4 -24.82 -20.37 23.41
CA SER A 4 -25.55 -19.78 22.28
C SER A 4 -24.59 -18.92 21.44
N PRO A 5 -24.47 -19.10 20.12
CA PRO A 5 -23.57 -18.30 19.28
C PRO A 5 -23.96 -16.82 19.16
N HIS A 6 -25.01 -16.40 19.82
CA HIS A 6 -25.57 -15.03 19.75
C HIS A 6 -25.54 -14.26 21.07
N ALA A 7 -24.97 -14.81 22.13
CA ALA A 7 -24.85 -14.06 23.39
C ALA A 7 -23.68 -13.06 23.27
N PRO A 8 -23.87 -11.78 23.66
CA PRO A 8 -22.78 -10.82 23.71
C PRO A 8 -21.74 -11.31 24.74
N THR A 9 -20.47 -11.36 24.30
CA THR A 9 -19.38 -11.75 25.21
C THR A 9 -18.84 -10.49 25.88
N HIS A 10 -19.01 -10.39 27.19
CA HIS A 10 -18.44 -9.29 27.98
C HIS A 10 -17.01 -9.65 28.40
N TYR A 11 -16.07 -8.82 28.03
CA TYR A 11 -14.67 -8.95 28.43
C TYR A 11 -14.12 -7.60 28.88
N LEU A 12 -13.69 -7.49 30.13
CA LEU A 12 -13.13 -6.26 30.73
C LEU A 12 -13.98 -5.00 30.50
N GLY A 13 -15.33 -5.12 30.67
CA GLY A 13 -16.25 -3.97 30.48
C GLY A 13 -16.58 -3.58 29.06
N VAL A 14 -16.04 -4.30 28.06
CA VAL A 14 -16.38 -4.12 26.65
C VAL A 14 -17.37 -5.20 26.22
N THR A 15 -18.50 -4.79 25.65
CA THR A 15 -19.44 -5.70 24.98
C THR A 15 -18.99 -5.93 23.55
N MET A 16 -18.63 -7.17 23.22
CA MET A 16 -18.34 -7.55 21.84
C MET A 16 -19.63 -8.00 21.16
N GLU A 17 -20.04 -7.25 20.15
CA GLU A 17 -21.15 -7.61 19.28
C GLU A 17 -20.59 -8.22 17.99
N TRP A 18 -20.82 -9.50 17.80
CA TRP A 18 -20.37 -10.23 16.61
C TRP A 18 -21.32 -9.98 15.44
N SER A 19 -20.81 -9.41 14.33
CA SER A 19 -21.55 -9.41 13.07
C SER A 19 -21.49 -10.80 12.44
N MET A 20 -22.66 -11.36 12.13
CA MET A 20 -22.77 -12.61 11.39
C MET A 20 -22.69 -12.37 9.87
N SER A 21 -22.74 -11.11 9.42
CA SER A 21 -22.53 -10.73 8.03
C SER A 21 -21.06 -10.44 7.78
N VAL A 22 -20.49 -11.06 6.74
CA VAL A 22 -19.15 -10.80 6.20
C VAL A 22 -19.23 -10.21 4.79
N ASP A 23 -20.27 -9.41 4.53
CA ASP A 23 -20.41 -8.68 3.28
C ASP A 23 -19.32 -7.61 3.10
N GLN A 24 -19.18 -7.12 1.87
CA GLN A 24 -18.13 -6.16 1.55
C GLN A 24 -18.15 -4.87 2.41
N PRO A 25 -19.29 -4.23 2.71
CA PRO A 25 -19.32 -3.05 3.59
C PRO A 25 -18.83 -3.36 5.00
N THR A 26 -19.25 -4.48 5.58
CA THR A 26 -18.83 -4.94 6.93
C THR A 26 -17.33 -5.22 6.97
N LEU A 27 -16.80 -5.94 5.96
CA LEU A 27 -15.37 -6.21 5.85
C LEU A 27 -14.55 -4.92 5.65
N ARG A 28 -14.99 -3.98 4.82
CA ARG A 28 -14.31 -2.69 4.66
C ARG A 28 -14.27 -1.89 5.96
N SER A 29 -15.35 -1.89 6.72
CA SER A 29 -15.40 -1.25 8.04
C SER A 29 -14.41 -1.90 9.00
N PHE A 30 -14.39 -3.22 9.08
CA PHE A 30 -13.48 -3.98 9.92
C PHE A 30 -12.01 -3.75 9.53
N PHE A 31 -11.65 -3.91 8.26
CA PHE A 31 -10.29 -3.68 7.78
C PHE A 31 -9.85 -2.22 7.94
N GLY A 32 -10.77 -1.29 7.93
CA GLY A 32 -10.49 0.12 8.22
C GLY A 32 -9.92 0.37 9.62
N HIS A 33 -10.09 -0.55 10.59
CA HIS A 33 -9.48 -0.44 11.92
C HIS A 33 -7.99 -0.79 11.93
N ILE A 34 -7.46 -1.39 10.86
CA ILE A 34 -6.04 -1.72 10.73
C ILE A 34 -5.32 -0.48 10.16
N PRO A 35 -4.49 0.21 10.96
CA PRO A 35 -3.69 1.30 10.42
C PRO A 35 -2.60 0.73 9.50
N SER A 36 -2.34 1.38 8.39
CA SER A 36 -1.30 0.99 7.44
C SER A 36 -0.52 2.20 6.95
N GLY A 37 0.73 1.99 6.56
CA GLY A 37 1.46 2.99 5.80
C GLY A 37 0.84 3.21 4.42
N VAL A 38 1.34 4.21 3.70
CA VAL A 38 0.97 4.47 2.30
C VAL A 38 2.21 4.34 1.45
N LEU A 39 2.18 3.39 0.52
CA LEU A 39 3.27 3.14 -0.43
C LEU A 39 2.86 3.67 -1.81
N ALA A 40 3.67 4.54 -2.39
CA ALA A 40 3.63 4.84 -3.82
C ALA A 40 4.51 3.85 -4.56
N VAL A 41 3.95 3.19 -5.57
CA VAL A 41 4.68 2.29 -6.48
C VAL A 41 4.68 2.93 -7.85
N GLY A 42 5.85 3.01 -8.50
CA GLY A 42 5.95 3.65 -9.80
C GLY A 42 7.13 3.18 -10.64
N ALA A 43 6.97 3.31 -11.95
CA ALA A 43 8.01 3.08 -12.94
C ALA A 43 7.76 3.92 -14.20
N VAL A 44 8.79 4.11 -15.00
CA VAL A 44 8.67 4.61 -16.38
C VAL A 44 8.41 3.42 -17.30
N VAL A 45 7.28 3.43 -18.00
CA VAL A 45 6.87 2.38 -18.94
C VAL A 45 6.59 3.05 -20.29
N ASP A 46 7.21 2.59 -21.35
CA ASP A 46 7.09 3.21 -22.69
C ASP A 46 7.31 4.74 -22.67
N SER A 47 8.34 5.18 -21.95
CA SER A 47 8.68 6.61 -21.76
C SER A 47 7.59 7.42 -21.02
N GLN A 48 6.61 6.78 -20.38
CA GLN A 48 5.57 7.44 -19.62
C GLN A 48 5.68 7.06 -18.11
N PRO A 49 5.59 8.03 -17.20
CA PRO A 49 5.56 7.74 -15.79
C PRO A 49 4.21 7.10 -15.41
N VAL A 50 4.28 5.96 -14.79
CA VAL A 50 3.11 5.19 -14.31
C VAL A 50 3.26 4.98 -12.82
N GLY A 51 2.20 5.21 -12.05
CA GLY A 51 2.23 5.03 -10.61
C GLY A 51 0.87 4.83 -9.98
N MET A 52 0.88 4.27 -8.78
CA MET A 52 -0.29 4.11 -7.93
C MET A 52 0.09 4.15 -6.46
N ALA A 53 -0.87 4.50 -5.60
CA ALA A 53 -0.73 4.36 -4.16
C ALA A 53 -1.46 3.12 -3.66
N VAL A 54 -0.82 2.40 -2.77
CA VAL A 54 -1.37 1.23 -2.08
C VAL A 54 -1.15 1.35 -0.56
N SER A 55 -2.08 0.82 0.22
CA SER A 55 -1.95 0.69 1.68
C SER A 55 -1.82 -0.78 2.11
N SER A 56 -1.86 -1.69 1.14
CA SER A 56 -1.87 -3.14 1.29
C SER A 56 -0.48 -3.73 1.05
N PHE A 57 0.54 -3.24 1.75
CA PHE A 57 1.90 -3.76 1.66
C PHE A 57 2.43 -4.18 3.02
N THR A 58 3.32 -5.17 3.02
CA THR A 58 4.00 -5.62 4.24
C THR A 58 5.35 -6.27 3.93
N ASN A 59 6.25 -6.25 4.92
CA ASN A 59 7.49 -7.01 4.88
C ASN A 59 7.20 -8.53 4.99
N VAL A 60 7.96 -9.33 4.26
CA VAL A 60 7.80 -10.79 4.20
C VAL A 60 9.05 -11.52 4.67
N SER A 61 10.23 -11.13 4.17
CA SER A 61 11.48 -11.86 4.42
C SER A 61 12.66 -10.91 4.43
N LEU A 62 13.65 -11.24 5.25
CA LEU A 62 14.94 -10.55 5.27
C LEU A 62 15.96 -11.25 4.37
N ASP A 63 15.84 -12.56 4.19
CA ASP A 63 16.73 -13.35 3.31
C ASP A 63 15.90 -14.44 2.58
N PRO A 64 15.68 -14.30 1.26
CA PRO A 64 15.92 -13.09 0.47
C PRO A 64 15.06 -11.90 0.95
N PRO A 65 15.47 -10.65 0.67
CA PRO A 65 14.73 -9.47 1.09
C PRO A 65 13.44 -9.32 0.25
N LEU A 66 12.29 -9.60 0.86
CA LEU A 66 10.98 -9.60 0.19
C LEU A 66 9.98 -8.71 0.92
N ILE A 67 9.21 -7.99 0.12
CA ILE A 67 7.95 -7.37 0.54
C ILE A 67 6.80 -7.94 -0.30
N THR A 68 5.58 -7.83 0.20
CA THR A 68 4.37 -8.09 -0.60
C THR A 68 3.53 -6.84 -0.75
N ILE A 69 2.86 -6.74 -1.89
CA ILE A 69 1.87 -5.71 -2.21
C ILE A 69 0.62 -6.45 -2.67
N SER A 70 -0.54 -6.15 -2.08
CA SER A 70 -1.82 -6.70 -2.51
C SER A 70 -2.45 -5.79 -3.56
N ILE A 71 -2.65 -6.29 -4.76
CA ILE A 71 -3.14 -5.55 -5.92
C ILE A 71 -4.50 -6.11 -6.35
N ARG A 72 -5.48 -5.24 -6.56
CA ARG A 72 -6.79 -5.66 -7.10
C ARG A 72 -6.65 -6.28 -8.49
N ASN A 73 -7.38 -7.36 -8.76
CA ASN A 73 -7.37 -7.99 -10.08
C ASN A 73 -7.89 -7.05 -11.19
N GLU A 74 -8.73 -6.04 -10.82
CA GLU A 74 -9.26 -5.00 -11.72
C GLU A 74 -8.30 -3.80 -11.90
N SER A 75 -7.05 -3.86 -11.38
CA SER A 75 -6.11 -2.76 -11.48
C SER A 75 -5.72 -2.49 -12.94
N GLU A 76 -5.96 -1.28 -13.41
CA GLU A 76 -5.49 -0.82 -14.73
C GLU A 76 -4.00 -0.43 -14.71
N THR A 77 -3.44 -0.15 -13.54
CA THR A 77 -2.05 0.33 -13.38
C THR A 77 -1.06 -0.82 -13.30
N TRP A 78 -1.41 -1.90 -12.58
CA TRP A 78 -0.49 -3.01 -12.36
C TRP A 78 -0.06 -3.71 -13.66
N PRO A 79 -0.94 -3.98 -14.65
CA PRO A 79 -0.54 -4.55 -15.93
C PRO A 79 0.52 -3.75 -16.68
N LEU A 80 0.63 -2.43 -16.41
CA LEU A 80 1.69 -1.59 -16.94
C LEU A 80 2.97 -1.72 -16.10
N LEU A 81 2.87 -1.52 -14.78
CA LEU A 81 4.02 -1.56 -13.86
C LEU A 81 4.77 -2.89 -13.89
N ARG A 82 4.07 -4.01 -14.02
CA ARG A 82 4.70 -5.35 -14.09
C ARG A 82 5.58 -5.57 -15.33
N GLN A 83 5.50 -4.69 -16.33
CA GLN A 83 6.34 -4.74 -17.54
C GLN A 83 7.66 -3.97 -17.35
N ALA A 84 7.76 -3.14 -16.33
CA ALA A 84 8.96 -2.37 -16.05
C ALA A 84 10.12 -3.30 -15.63
N ARG A 85 11.34 -2.87 -15.94
CA ARG A 85 12.57 -3.57 -15.55
C ARG A 85 12.70 -3.66 -14.04
N SER A 86 12.35 -2.60 -13.34
CA SER A 86 12.21 -2.55 -11.89
C SER A 86 11.10 -1.57 -11.50
N ILE A 87 10.62 -1.68 -10.28
CA ILE A 87 9.64 -0.76 -9.71
C ILE A 87 10.27 -0.02 -8.53
N GLY A 88 9.98 1.26 -8.44
CA GLY A 88 10.28 2.08 -7.27
C GLY A 88 9.13 2.04 -6.27
N GLY A 89 9.45 1.83 -5.00
CA GLY A 89 8.54 2.00 -3.89
C GLY A 89 8.94 3.20 -3.05
N SER A 90 7.99 4.05 -2.71
CA SER A 90 8.21 5.21 -1.84
C SER A 90 7.21 5.15 -0.68
N ILE A 91 7.67 4.95 0.55
CA ILE A 91 6.83 5.08 1.74
C ILE A 91 6.54 6.58 1.89
N LEU A 92 5.31 6.98 1.62
CA LEU A 92 4.93 8.39 1.63
C LEU A 92 5.07 8.99 3.03
N ALA A 93 5.48 10.25 3.08
CA ALA A 93 5.59 11.04 4.29
C ALA A 93 4.30 11.81 4.58
N GLU A 94 4.11 12.30 5.80
CA GLU A 94 2.90 13.02 6.25
C GLU A 94 2.45 14.14 5.31
N GLN A 95 3.40 14.88 4.73
CA GLN A 95 3.12 15.96 3.78
C GLN A 95 2.56 15.46 2.44
N HIS A 96 2.61 14.17 2.14
CA HIS A 96 2.20 13.58 0.87
C HIS A 96 0.71 13.17 0.80
N THR A 97 -0.16 13.70 1.65
CA THR A 97 -1.61 13.41 1.60
C THR A 97 -2.21 13.66 0.20
N SER A 98 -1.81 14.77 -0.45
CA SER A 98 -2.26 15.09 -1.82
C SER A 98 -1.71 14.11 -2.85
N VAL A 99 -0.46 13.68 -2.72
CA VAL A 99 0.20 12.67 -3.58
C VAL A 99 -0.51 11.33 -3.44
N GLY A 100 -0.74 10.86 -2.20
CA GLY A 100 -1.48 9.62 -1.94
C GLY A 100 -2.88 9.63 -2.55
N THR A 101 -3.58 10.78 -2.47
CA THR A 101 -4.89 10.95 -3.10
C THR A 101 -4.82 10.89 -4.63
N LYS A 102 -3.88 11.60 -5.25
CA LYS A 102 -3.69 11.60 -6.72
C LYS A 102 -3.36 10.22 -7.24
N LEU A 103 -2.43 9.52 -6.60
CA LEU A 103 -1.99 8.18 -7.02
C LEU A 103 -3.07 7.09 -6.81
N SER A 104 -4.09 7.38 -5.98
CA SER A 104 -5.21 6.44 -5.73
C SER A 104 -6.38 6.62 -6.68
N LYS A 105 -6.46 7.73 -7.44
CA LYS A 105 -7.64 8.12 -8.21
C LYS A 105 -7.24 8.69 -9.58
N GLY A 106 -8.23 8.77 -10.47
CA GLY A 106 -8.07 9.39 -11.78
C GLY A 106 -7.40 8.51 -12.83
N LEU A 107 -7.17 9.09 -14.00
CA LEU A 107 -6.59 8.39 -15.14
C LEU A 107 -5.12 8.01 -14.87
N VAL A 108 -4.75 6.78 -15.18
CA VAL A 108 -3.42 6.20 -14.85
C VAL A 108 -2.28 7.11 -15.28
N HIS A 109 -2.29 7.61 -16.52
CA HIS A 109 -1.22 8.45 -17.07
C HIS A 109 -1.19 9.89 -16.52
N GLN A 110 -2.17 10.29 -15.72
CA GLN A 110 -2.24 11.63 -15.12
C GLN A 110 -1.90 11.63 -13.62
N ARG A 111 -1.78 10.46 -12.99
CA ARG A 111 -1.59 10.34 -11.54
C ARG A 111 -0.28 10.94 -11.05
N LEU A 112 0.76 10.92 -11.89
CA LEU A 112 2.07 11.49 -11.58
C LEU A 112 2.27 12.90 -12.16
N SER A 113 1.29 13.46 -12.91
CA SER A 113 1.36 14.87 -13.28
C SER A 113 1.36 15.74 -12.02
N ASP A 114 2.22 16.74 -11.97
CA ASP A 114 2.44 17.64 -10.82
C ASP A 114 2.84 16.92 -9.51
N VAL A 115 3.42 15.73 -9.61
CA VAL A 115 4.06 15.03 -8.49
C VAL A 115 5.56 15.06 -8.72
N ALA A 116 6.32 15.59 -7.76
CA ALA A 116 7.77 15.61 -7.83
C ALA A 116 8.32 14.19 -7.60
N PHE A 117 9.08 13.68 -8.57
CA PHE A 117 9.72 12.37 -8.51
C PHE A 117 11.05 12.37 -9.28
N THR A 118 11.88 11.39 -8.97
CA THR A 118 13.06 11.02 -9.74
C THR A 118 12.91 9.61 -10.29
N ALA A 119 13.60 9.28 -11.37
CA ALA A 119 13.65 7.93 -11.91
C ALA A 119 15.08 7.39 -11.88
N SER A 120 15.24 6.08 -11.65
CA SER A 120 16.53 5.40 -11.77
C SER A 120 16.85 5.02 -13.22
N ASP A 121 18.10 4.57 -13.45
CA ASP A 121 18.53 4.02 -14.75
C ASP A 121 17.77 2.73 -15.14
N ASN A 122 17.08 2.10 -14.17
CA ASN A 122 16.23 0.93 -14.39
C ASN A 122 14.74 1.29 -14.45
N ASP A 123 14.42 2.56 -14.68
CA ASP A 123 13.06 3.08 -14.82
C ASP A 123 12.22 3.12 -13.52
N ALA A 124 12.76 2.76 -12.36
CA ALA A 124 12.05 2.84 -11.09
C ALA A 124 11.81 4.30 -10.68
N ILE A 125 10.56 4.66 -10.32
CA ILE A 125 10.17 6.01 -9.90
C ILE A 125 10.18 6.13 -8.37
N PHE A 126 10.76 7.22 -7.86
CA PHE A 126 10.82 7.57 -6.44
C PHE A 126 10.19 8.93 -6.20
N ILE A 127 9.19 8.98 -5.33
CA ILE A 127 8.56 10.25 -4.91
C ILE A 127 9.56 11.03 -4.06
N GLU A 128 9.80 12.31 -4.39
CA GLU A 128 10.71 13.14 -3.64
C GLU A 128 10.23 13.36 -2.20
N ASN A 129 11.16 13.48 -1.26
CA ASN A 129 10.90 13.72 0.16
C ASN A 129 10.00 12.66 0.86
N ALA A 130 9.93 11.44 0.34
CA ALA A 130 9.27 10.34 1.03
C ALA A 130 10.03 9.93 2.31
N ALA A 131 9.42 9.13 3.17
CA ALA A 131 10.05 8.66 4.41
C ALA A 131 11.07 7.54 4.16
N ALA A 132 10.86 6.73 3.11
CA ALA A 132 11.81 5.71 2.68
C ALA A 132 11.54 5.31 1.24
N TRP A 133 12.56 4.71 0.62
CA TRP A 133 12.49 4.23 -0.76
C TRP A 133 13.10 2.84 -0.89
N PHE A 134 12.58 2.10 -1.84
CA PHE A 134 13.24 0.89 -2.33
C PHE A 134 13.10 0.77 -3.85
N GLU A 135 14.03 0.08 -4.46
CA GLU A 135 13.92 -0.42 -5.82
C GLU A 135 13.86 -1.94 -5.76
N GLY A 136 12.99 -2.54 -6.54
CA GLY A 136 12.84 -3.98 -6.56
C GLY A 136 12.20 -4.51 -7.82
N VAL A 137 12.19 -5.83 -7.93
CA VAL A 137 11.59 -6.56 -9.05
C VAL A 137 10.49 -7.47 -8.55
N SER A 138 9.39 -7.57 -9.31
CA SER A 138 8.35 -8.55 -9.04
C SER A 138 8.88 -9.96 -9.34
N VAL A 139 8.85 -10.84 -8.34
CA VAL A 139 9.33 -12.22 -8.46
C VAL A 139 8.22 -13.27 -8.46
N ALA A 140 7.04 -12.93 -7.97
CA ALA A 140 5.87 -13.81 -8.00
C ALA A 140 4.57 -13.01 -7.88
N GLU A 141 3.50 -13.54 -8.48
CA GLU A 141 2.13 -13.08 -8.30
C GLU A 141 1.28 -14.29 -7.88
N ILE A 142 0.62 -14.19 -6.73
CA ILE A 142 -0.16 -15.28 -6.12
C ILE A 142 -1.63 -14.83 -6.07
N PRO A 143 -2.55 -15.51 -6.74
CA PRO A 143 -3.97 -15.21 -6.66
C PRO A 143 -4.50 -15.31 -5.21
N ALA A 144 -5.26 -14.31 -4.78
CA ALA A 144 -5.81 -14.21 -3.43
C ALA A 144 -7.20 -13.53 -3.47
N GLY A 145 -8.23 -14.27 -3.87
CA GLY A 145 -9.60 -13.75 -4.00
C GLY A 145 -9.73 -12.72 -5.12
N ASP A 146 -10.20 -11.51 -4.78
CA ASP A 146 -10.33 -10.37 -5.69
C ASP A 146 -9.03 -9.56 -5.85
N HIS A 147 -7.93 -10.04 -5.28
CA HIS A 147 -6.58 -9.48 -5.36
C HIS A 147 -5.56 -10.52 -5.81
N SER A 148 -4.38 -10.03 -6.16
CA SER A 148 -3.16 -10.81 -6.28
C SER A 148 -2.12 -10.29 -5.29
N LEU A 149 -1.43 -11.20 -4.59
CA LEU A 149 -0.28 -10.87 -3.76
C LEU A 149 0.95 -10.86 -4.66
N VAL A 150 1.53 -9.69 -4.84
CA VAL A 150 2.75 -9.51 -5.60
C VAL A 150 3.94 -9.54 -4.65
N LEU A 151 4.84 -10.50 -4.81
CA LEU A 151 6.10 -10.53 -4.11
C LEU A 151 7.14 -9.70 -4.86
N VAL A 152 7.73 -8.74 -4.18
CA VAL A 152 8.78 -7.87 -4.72
C VAL A 152 10.07 -8.15 -3.97
N GLN A 153 11.11 -8.55 -4.71
CA GLN A 153 12.45 -8.66 -4.18
C GLN A 153 13.12 -7.28 -4.17
N VAL A 154 13.47 -6.82 -2.98
CA VAL A 154 14.14 -5.54 -2.78
C VAL A 154 15.60 -5.67 -3.21
N GLN A 155 16.05 -4.77 -4.09
CA GLN A 155 17.43 -4.73 -4.60
C GLN A 155 18.28 -3.65 -3.92
N ARG A 156 17.66 -2.51 -3.61
CA ARG A 156 18.28 -1.42 -2.84
C ARG A 156 17.23 -0.61 -2.11
N LEU A 157 17.62 0.08 -1.09
CA LEU A 157 16.76 0.91 -0.25
C LEU A 157 17.48 2.16 0.25
N ALA A 158 16.71 3.17 0.64
CA ALA A 158 17.15 4.38 1.32
C ALA A 158 16.09 4.84 2.31
N THR A 159 16.50 5.55 3.34
CA THR A 159 15.61 6.11 4.37
C THR A 159 15.87 7.60 4.56
N ASN A 160 14.82 8.32 4.91
CA ASN A 160 14.88 9.71 5.35
C ASN A 160 14.51 9.75 6.84
N ALA A 161 15.53 9.84 7.70
CA ALA A 161 15.37 9.74 9.15
C ALA A 161 14.52 10.88 9.76
N ASP A 162 14.46 12.02 9.09
CA ASP A 162 13.74 13.23 9.57
C ASP A 162 12.27 13.24 9.11
N SER A 163 11.82 12.24 8.36
CA SER A 163 10.50 12.23 7.77
C SER A 163 9.58 11.17 8.41
N MET A 164 8.42 11.61 8.88
CA MET A 164 7.40 10.74 9.45
C MET A 164 6.53 10.13 8.36
N PRO A 165 6.20 8.83 8.44
CA PRO A 165 5.39 8.17 7.42
C PRO A 165 3.93 8.59 7.47
N LEU A 166 3.30 8.69 6.31
CA LEU A 166 1.86 8.87 6.15
C LEU A 166 1.13 7.58 6.51
N ILE A 167 0.14 7.70 7.37
CA ILE A 167 -0.72 6.58 7.80
C ILE A 167 -2.09 6.68 7.14
N PHE A 168 -2.63 5.54 6.75
CA PHE A 168 -4.01 5.39 6.31
C PHE A 168 -4.81 4.58 7.34
N HIS A 169 -5.86 5.18 7.90
CA HIS A 169 -6.70 4.56 8.91
C HIS A 169 -8.14 5.04 8.78
N LYS A 170 -9.11 4.11 8.82
CA LYS A 170 -10.54 4.41 8.68
C LYS A 170 -10.86 5.32 7.48
N SER A 171 -10.26 4.99 6.33
CA SER A 171 -10.41 5.74 5.08
C SER A 171 -9.94 7.20 5.13
N LYS A 172 -9.04 7.54 6.06
CA LYS A 172 -8.45 8.87 6.21
C LYS A 172 -6.94 8.77 6.31
N PHE A 173 -6.25 9.82 5.82
CA PHE A 173 -4.84 9.99 6.09
C PHE A 173 -4.62 10.61 7.47
N ALA A 174 -3.57 10.18 8.14
CA ALA A 174 -3.17 10.63 9.47
C ALA A 174 -1.64 10.59 9.59
N GLY A 175 -1.11 11.30 10.59
CA GLY A 175 0.28 11.20 11.02
C GLY A 175 0.42 10.36 12.30
N ILE A 176 1.65 10.02 12.65
CA ILE A 176 2.01 9.39 13.92
C ILE A 176 2.23 10.51 14.94
N ARG A 177 1.56 10.46 16.09
CA ARG A 177 1.88 11.33 17.24
C ARG A 177 2.88 10.59 18.12
N HIS A 178 3.97 11.28 18.47
CA HIS A 178 4.86 10.88 19.55
C HIS A 178 4.43 11.65 20.80
N ASP A 179 4.14 10.93 21.87
CA ASP A 179 3.90 11.51 23.21
C ASP A 179 5.23 11.95 23.83
#